data_2450766a7d48b0e65885e19913d5f5e5
#
_entry.id   2450766a7d48b0e65885e19913d5f5e5
#
_cell.length_a   1.000
_cell.length_b   1.000
_cell.length_c   1.000
_cell.angle_alpha   90.00
_cell.angle_beta   90.00
_cell.angle_gamma   90.00
#
_symmetry.space_group_name_H-M   'P 1'
#
loop_
_entity.id
_entity.type
_entity.pdbx_description
1 polymer ?
#
loop_
_entity_poly.entity_id
_entity_poly.type
_entity_poly.pdbx_seq_one_letter_code
_entity_poly.pdbx_strand_id
1 'polypeptide(L)'
;MIRKLSYWILGITFVLVACIPVMGLLFLEPEEEEIIPDGPSVLEVICLAENIYFEARNQGTAGWMAVSNVTINRRDDSRFPNSICDVVYEAQMEESWKTRNLDIPDNLRKYNPVKDRCQFSWYCDGVPDEIHQKQLYSKILAFSEMMLAKENILDITDGATHYHADYVLPSWARTKKKTTEIGDHIFYRWQMQSQKDF
;
A
#
# COMPACT_ATOMS: atom_id res chain seq x y z
N MET A 1 -65.96 -65.41 52.76
CA MET A 1 -67.07 -65.39 51.77
C MET A 1 -67.32 -63.94 51.41
N ILE A 2 -67.43 -63.57 50.18
CA ILE A 2 -67.68 -62.27 49.57
C ILE A 2 -66.47 -61.68 48.85
N ARG A 3 -66.51 -61.71 47.57
CA ARG A 3 -65.63 -61.19 46.55
C ARG A 3 -65.68 -59.67 46.51
N LYS A 4 -64.55 -59.05 46.38
CA LYS A 4 -64.44 -57.62 46.07
C LYS A 4 -63.97 -57.49 44.64
N LEU A 5 -64.78 -56.89 43.76
CA LEU A 5 -64.40 -56.43 42.45
C LEU A 5 -63.56 -55.17 42.59
N SER A 6 -62.38 -55.20 41.99
CA SER A 6 -61.54 -54.04 41.84
C SER A 6 -61.79 -53.43 40.49
N TYR A 7 -62.22 -52.16 40.45
CA TYR A 7 -62.33 -51.36 39.25
C TYR A 7 -61.00 -50.66 39.02
N TRP A 8 -60.43 -50.94 37.87
CA TRP A 8 -59.30 -50.23 37.34
C TRP A 8 -59.79 -48.94 36.66
N ILE A 9 -59.50 -47.78 37.23
CA ILE A 9 -59.69 -46.50 36.57
C ILE A 9 -58.35 -46.12 35.87
N LEU A 10 -58.36 -46.26 34.54
CA LEU A 10 -57.33 -45.82 33.65
C LEU A 10 -57.41 -44.27 33.59
N GLY A 11 -56.58 -43.65 34.35
CA GLY A 11 -56.31 -42.19 34.21
C GLY A 11 -55.42 -41.92 32.99
N ILE A 12 -56.02 -41.44 31.94
CA ILE A 12 -55.28 -40.92 30.78
C ILE A 12 -54.82 -39.53 31.13
N THR A 13 -53.57 -39.40 31.53
CA THR A 13 -52.91 -38.10 31.68
C THR A 13 -52.53 -37.60 30.29
N PHE A 14 -53.28 -36.62 29.81
CA PHE A 14 -52.92 -35.84 28.63
C PHE A 14 -51.72 -34.96 28.96
N VAL A 15 -50.54 -35.35 28.52
CA VAL A 15 -49.36 -34.50 28.56
C VAL A 15 -49.48 -33.50 27.42
N LEU A 16 -49.92 -32.29 27.71
CA LEU A 16 -49.81 -31.16 26.81
C LEU A 16 -48.32 -30.76 26.71
N VAL A 17 -47.66 -31.27 25.66
CA VAL A 17 -46.36 -30.75 25.24
C VAL A 17 -46.60 -29.35 24.66
N ALA A 18 -46.39 -28.31 25.47
CA ALA A 18 -46.35 -26.96 25.01
C ALA A 18 -45.14 -26.82 24.05
N CYS A 19 -45.40 -26.74 22.73
CA CYS A 19 -44.44 -26.29 21.78
C CYS A 19 -44.09 -24.84 22.09
N ILE A 20 -43.02 -24.61 22.82
CA ILE A 20 -42.36 -23.30 22.90
C ILE A 20 -41.67 -23.09 21.56
N PRO A 21 -42.05 -22.07 20.77
CA PRO A 21 -41.27 -21.74 19.60
C PRO A 21 -39.93 -21.25 20.14
N VAL A 22 -38.86 -22.00 19.84
CA VAL A 22 -37.49 -21.53 19.98
C VAL A 22 -37.34 -20.38 18.99
N MET A 23 -37.70 -19.19 19.46
CA MET A 23 -37.42 -17.96 18.77
C MET A 23 -35.90 -17.86 18.75
N GLY A 24 -35.34 -18.22 17.60
CA GLY A 24 -33.90 -18.13 17.36
C GLY A 24 -33.45 -16.73 17.74
N LEU A 25 -32.73 -16.64 18.84
CA LEU A 25 -31.94 -15.49 19.18
C LEU A 25 -30.89 -15.42 18.04
N LEU A 26 -31.19 -14.64 17.02
CA LEU A 26 -30.18 -14.19 16.07
C LEU A 26 -29.14 -13.46 16.93
N PHE A 27 -28.07 -14.16 17.28
CA PHE A 27 -26.85 -13.53 17.70
C PHE A 27 -26.42 -12.69 16.49
N LEU A 28 -26.80 -11.41 16.48
CA LEU A 28 -26.13 -10.40 15.71
C LEU A 28 -24.71 -10.38 16.29
N GLU A 29 -23.80 -11.08 15.63
CA GLU A 29 -22.39 -10.83 15.89
C GLU A 29 -22.22 -9.32 15.68
N PRO A 30 -21.64 -8.60 16.66
CA PRO A 30 -21.32 -7.20 16.44
C PRO A 30 -20.44 -7.17 15.18
N GLU A 31 -20.88 -6.46 14.13
CA GLU A 31 -19.97 -6.07 13.07
C GLU A 31 -18.81 -5.38 13.79
N GLU A 32 -17.64 -6.01 13.80
CA GLU A 32 -16.42 -5.33 14.20
C GLU A 32 -16.31 -4.15 13.24
N GLU A 33 -16.67 -2.97 13.72
CA GLU A 33 -16.42 -1.70 13.07
C GLU A 33 -14.90 -1.66 12.89
N GLU A 34 -14.45 -1.94 11.66
CA GLU A 34 -13.06 -1.85 11.27
C GLU A 34 -12.66 -0.40 11.54
N ILE A 35 -11.99 -0.17 12.68
CA ILE A 35 -11.47 1.14 13.07
C ILE A 35 -10.41 1.46 12.00
N ILE A 36 -10.83 2.16 10.95
CA ILE A 36 -9.91 2.73 9.97
C ILE A 36 -9.10 3.75 10.78
N PRO A 37 -7.79 3.51 11.00
CA PRO A 37 -6.99 4.44 11.77
C PRO A 37 -7.03 5.81 11.08
N ASP A 38 -7.26 6.85 11.88
CA ASP A 38 -7.36 8.26 11.43
C ASP A 38 -5.96 8.80 11.06
N GLY A 39 -5.28 8.11 10.13
CA GLY A 39 -3.91 8.41 9.72
C GLY A 39 -3.47 7.60 8.49
N PRO A 40 -2.27 7.88 8.00
CA PRO A 40 -1.72 7.17 6.84
C PRO A 40 -1.53 5.68 7.16
N SER A 41 -1.70 4.84 6.15
CA SER A 41 -1.41 3.41 6.26
C SER A 41 0.05 3.18 6.68
N VAL A 42 0.25 2.36 7.72
CA VAL A 42 1.61 2.00 8.18
C VAL A 42 2.45 1.42 7.04
N LEU A 43 1.84 0.65 6.14
CA LEU A 43 2.52 0.10 4.99
C LEU A 43 3.00 1.20 4.03
N GLU A 44 2.18 2.19 3.72
CA GLU A 44 2.58 3.31 2.86
C GLU A 44 3.68 4.17 3.48
N VAL A 45 3.65 4.36 4.81
CA VAL A 45 4.72 5.04 5.56
C VAL A 45 6.05 4.28 5.38
N ILE A 46 6.03 2.96 5.50
CA ILE A 46 7.23 2.11 5.30
C ILE A 46 7.73 2.23 3.87
N CYS A 47 6.86 2.08 2.87
CA CYS A 47 7.24 2.18 1.46
C CYS A 47 7.88 3.54 1.14
N LEU A 48 7.29 4.64 1.62
CA LEU A 48 7.86 5.98 1.42
C LEU A 48 9.22 6.12 2.12
N ALA A 49 9.33 5.58 3.34
CA ALA A 49 10.57 5.66 4.11
C ALA A 49 11.72 4.87 3.47
N GLU A 50 11.44 3.71 2.92
CA GLU A 50 12.42 2.92 2.16
C GLU A 50 12.88 3.69 0.92
N ASN A 51 11.95 4.27 0.17
CA ASN A 51 12.31 5.07 -0.98
C ASN A 51 13.19 6.27 -0.61
N ILE A 52 12.85 7.04 0.42
CA ILE A 52 13.68 8.13 0.90
C ILE A 52 15.06 7.64 1.34
N TYR A 53 15.11 6.51 2.05
CA TYR A 53 16.37 5.97 2.55
C TYR A 53 17.33 5.61 1.43
N PHE A 54 16.87 4.91 0.42
CA PHE A 54 17.74 4.48 -0.68
C PHE A 54 18.08 5.62 -1.65
N GLU A 55 17.16 6.54 -1.89
CA GLU A 55 17.35 7.63 -2.84
C GLU A 55 18.06 8.87 -2.25
N ALA A 56 17.78 9.21 -0.99
CA ALA A 56 18.15 10.52 -0.45
C ALA A 56 18.70 10.51 0.97
N ARG A 57 19.07 9.38 1.57
CA ARG A 57 19.53 9.34 2.99
C ARG A 57 20.64 10.33 3.33
N ASN A 58 21.50 10.67 2.37
CA ASN A 58 22.65 11.56 2.56
C ASN A 58 22.34 13.03 2.21
N GLN A 59 21.12 13.35 1.74
CA GLN A 59 20.78 14.69 1.21
C GLN A 59 20.02 15.57 2.21
N GLY A 60 19.90 15.12 3.45
CA GLY A 60 19.19 15.85 4.50
C GLY A 60 17.70 16.03 4.22
N THR A 61 17.03 16.85 5.04
CA THR A 61 15.56 17.00 5.02
C THR A 61 15.02 17.53 3.69
N ALA A 62 15.74 18.41 3.01
CA ALA A 62 15.30 18.92 1.70
C ALA A 62 15.28 17.82 0.63
N GLY A 63 16.28 16.94 0.59
CA GLY A 63 16.29 15.78 -0.30
C GLY A 63 15.19 14.79 0.03
N TRP A 64 14.94 14.53 1.32
CA TRP A 64 13.85 13.68 1.77
C TRP A 64 12.48 14.22 1.32
N MET A 65 12.27 15.53 1.50
CA MET A 65 11.05 16.21 1.08
C MET A 65 10.86 16.14 -0.44
N ALA A 66 11.93 16.36 -1.20
CA ALA A 66 11.88 16.33 -2.66
C ALA A 66 11.52 14.92 -3.20
N VAL A 67 12.15 13.85 -2.68
CA VAL A 67 11.81 12.48 -3.04
C VAL A 67 10.38 12.13 -2.62
N SER A 68 9.95 12.56 -1.42
CA SER A 68 8.56 12.37 -0.98
C SER A 68 7.56 13.07 -1.91
N ASN A 69 7.82 14.34 -2.27
CA ASN A 69 6.95 15.08 -3.17
C ASN A 69 6.82 14.38 -4.53
N VAL A 70 7.92 13.90 -5.12
CA VAL A 70 7.86 13.16 -6.39
C VAL A 70 7.03 11.88 -6.25
N THR A 71 7.20 11.14 -5.16
CA THR A 71 6.44 9.90 -4.91
C THR A 71 4.95 10.20 -4.75
N ILE A 72 4.60 11.23 -3.98
CA ILE A 72 3.21 11.69 -3.78
C ILE A 72 2.62 12.22 -5.09
N ASN A 73 3.37 13.06 -5.83
CA ASN A 73 2.94 13.58 -7.13
C ASN A 73 2.66 12.45 -8.15
N ARG A 74 3.45 11.37 -8.12
CA ARG A 74 3.18 10.19 -8.95
C ARG A 74 1.90 9.49 -8.52
N ARG A 75 1.69 9.21 -7.22
CA ARG A 75 0.46 8.62 -6.71
C ARG A 75 -0.79 9.40 -7.14
N ASP A 76 -0.70 10.73 -7.15
CA ASP A 76 -1.81 11.62 -7.45
C ASP A 76 -1.99 11.87 -8.98
N ASP A 77 -1.08 11.40 -9.79
CA ASP A 77 -1.09 11.53 -11.25
C ASP A 77 -1.59 10.23 -11.90
N SER A 78 -2.69 10.28 -12.64
CA SER A 78 -3.35 9.12 -13.27
C SER A 78 -2.47 8.30 -14.23
N ARG A 79 -1.28 8.77 -14.56
CA ARG A 79 -0.28 8.05 -15.38
C ARG A 79 0.56 7.05 -14.59
N PHE A 80 0.44 7.05 -13.28
CA PHE A 80 1.17 6.20 -12.35
C PHE A 80 0.20 5.41 -11.47
N PRO A 81 0.69 4.42 -10.73
CA PRO A 81 -0.11 3.74 -9.72
C PRO A 81 -0.65 4.70 -8.65
N ASN A 82 -1.80 4.34 -8.05
CA ASN A 82 -2.54 5.20 -7.13
C ASN A 82 -2.27 4.94 -5.64
N SER A 83 -1.23 4.17 -5.32
CA SER A 83 -0.75 3.97 -3.95
C SER A 83 0.75 4.27 -3.86
N ILE A 84 1.22 4.68 -2.68
CA ILE A 84 2.65 4.95 -2.44
C ILE A 84 3.49 3.70 -2.68
N CYS A 85 3.06 2.54 -2.17
CA CYS A 85 3.79 1.30 -2.35
C CYS A 85 3.88 0.88 -3.81
N ASP A 86 2.78 0.96 -4.56
CA ASP A 86 2.79 0.60 -5.98
C ASP A 86 3.65 1.55 -6.82
N VAL A 87 3.71 2.85 -6.47
CA VAL A 87 4.64 3.80 -7.10
C VAL A 87 6.09 3.47 -6.79
N VAL A 88 6.39 3.12 -5.53
CA VAL A 88 7.77 2.85 -5.09
C VAL A 88 8.31 1.56 -5.71
N TYR A 89 7.48 0.52 -5.76
CA TYR A 89 7.86 -0.80 -6.26
C TYR A 89 7.43 -1.04 -7.71
N GLU A 90 7.03 0.00 -8.44
CA GLU A 90 6.69 -0.13 -9.85
C GLU A 90 7.91 -0.62 -10.66
N ALA A 91 7.75 -1.78 -11.28
CA ALA A 91 8.80 -2.45 -12.05
C ALA A 91 8.22 -3.31 -13.16
N GLN A 92 9.02 -3.53 -14.20
CA GLN A 92 8.75 -4.62 -15.12
C GLN A 92 9.03 -5.95 -14.41
N MET A 93 8.02 -6.82 -14.33
CA MET A 93 8.13 -8.11 -13.65
C MET A 93 8.34 -9.24 -14.64
N GLU A 94 9.17 -10.22 -14.28
CA GLU A 94 9.31 -11.48 -15.02
C GLU A 94 9.08 -12.68 -14.11
N GLU A 95 8.50 -13.75 -14.66
CA GLU A 95 8.28 -14.96 -13.88
C GLU A 95 9.61 -15.64 -13.55
N SER A 96 9.77 -16.00 -12.27
CA SER A 96 10.95 -16.69 -11.78
C SER A 96 11.15 -18.02 -12.49
N TRP A 97 12.41 -18.36 -12.81
CA TRP A 97 12.76 -19.68 -13.35
C TRP A 97 12.29 -20.84 -12.47
N LYS A 98 12.10 -20.61 -11.16
CA LYS A 98 11.62 -21.62 -10.20
C LYS A 98 10.17 -22.04 -10.42
N THR A 99 9.37 -21.21 -11.06
CA THR A 99 7.94 -21.46 -11.28
C THR A 99 7.54 -21.51 -12.76
N ARG A 100 8.32 -20.91 -13.65
CA ARG A 100 8.02 -20.72 -15.08
C ARG A 100 7.60 -22.00 -15.83
N ASN A 101 8.19 -23.15 -15.46
CA ASN A 101 7.93 -24.42 -16.13
C ASN A 101 7.07 -25.37 -15.28
N LEU A 102 6.44 -24.87 -14.22
CA LEU A 102 5.58 -25.69 -13.37
C LEU A 102 4.13 -25.52 -13.79
N ASP A 103 3.40 -26.63 -13.77
CA ASP A 103 1.94 -26.63 -13.91
C ASP A 103 1.30 -26.33 -12.54
N ILE A 104 1.27 -25.04 -12.20
CA ILE A 104 0.75 -24.53 -10.94
C ILE A 104 -0.18 -23.35 -11.17
N PRO A 105 -1.16 -23.10 -10.28
CA PRO A 105 -2.02 -21.93 -10.31
C PRO A 105 -1.22 -20.61 -10.28
N ASP A 106 -1.76 -19.55 -10.92
CA ASP A 106 -1.09 -18.25 -11.03
C ASP A 106 -0.74 -17.62 -9.68
N ASN A 107 -1.57 -17.81 -8.65
CA ASN A 107 -1.32 -17.32 -7.30
C ASN A 107 -0.13 -17.98 -6.58
N LEU A 108 0.41 -19.07 -7.11
CA LEU A 108 1.60 -19.75 -6.61
C LEU A 108 2.87 -19.41 -7.43
N ARG A 109 2.71 -18.72 -8.55
CA ARG A 109 3.85 -18.28 -9.37
C ARG A 109 4.62 -17.17 -8.66
N LYS A 110 5.93 -17.19 -8.83
CA LYS A 110 6.81 -16.16 -8.28
C LYS A 110 7.30 -15.26 -9.41
N TYR A 111 7.24 -13.97 -9.16
CA TYR A 111 7.73 -12.95 -10.07
C TYR A 111 8.88 -12.19 -9.42
N ASN A 112 9.85 -11.77 -10.21
CA ASN A 112 10.95 -10.93 -9.77
C ASN A 112 10.99 -9.67 -10.65
N PRO A 113 11.41 -8.52 -10.11
CA PRO A 113 11.63 -7.34 -10.93
C PRO A 113 12.78 -7.60 -11.92
N VAL A 114 12.60 -7.13 -13.15
CA VAL A 114 13.63 -7.18 -14.17
C VAL A 114 14.69 -6.14 -13.84
N LYS A 115 15.96 -6.56 -13.86
CA LYS A 115 17.08 -5.69 -13.51
C LYS A 115 17.07 -4.40 -14.35
N ASP A 116 17.29 -3.28 -13.68
CA ASP A 116 17.34 -1.92 -14.26
C ASP A 116 16.05 -1.49 -15.00
N ARG A 117 14.89 -2.08 -14.62
CA ARG A 117 13.56 -1.79 -15.20
C ARG A 117 12.54 -1.37 -14.12
N CYS A 118 12.98 -0.61 -13.13
CA CYS A 118 12.18 -0.10 -12.03
C CYS A 118 12.06 1.43 -12.08
N GLN A 119 11.03 1.97 -11.47
CA GLN A 119 10.86 3.42 -11.33
C GLN A 119 11.92 4.04 -10.41
N PHE A 120 12.27 3.31 -9.33
CA PHE A 120 13.39 3.65 -8.46
C PHE A 120 14.45 2.55 -8.59
N SER A 121 15.66 2.94 -8.99
CA SER A 121 16.70 1.99 -9.41
C SER A 121 17.13 1.03 -8.33
N TRP A 122 17.14 1.45 -7.07
CA TRP A 122 17.54 0.63 -5.93
C TRP A 122 16.75 -0.67 -5.81
N TYR A 123 15.45 -0.66 -6.16
CA TYR A 123 14.57 -1.83 -6.05
C TYR A 123 14.97 -3.00 -6.96
N CYS A 124 15.67 -2.75 -8.06
CA CYS A 124 16.04 -3.80 -9.00
C CYS A 124 17.46 -3.67 -9.59
N ASP A 125 18.38 -3.01 -8.91
CA ASP A 125 19.79 -2.91 -9.30
C ASP A 125 20.56 -4.22 -9.05
N GLY A 126 19.96 -5.14 -8.28
CA GLY A 126 20.52 -6.44 -7.92
C GLY A 126 21.40 -6.41 -6.68
N VAL A 127 21.40 -5.30 -5.94
CA VAL A 127 22.02 -5.17 -4.63
C VAL A 127 20.95 -5.47 -3.56
N PRO A 128 21.28 -6.15 -2.45
CA PRO A 128 20.33 -6.34 -1.35
C PRO A 128 19.90 -5.02 -0.72
N ASP A 129 18.58 -4.83 -0.56
CA ASP A 129 17.99 -3.63 0.05
C ASP A 129 18.05 -3.70 1.57
N GLU A 130 19.25 -3.59 2.14
CA GLU A 130 19.46 -3.67 3.58
C GLU A 130 19.55 -2.29 4.22
N ILE A 131 18.78 -2.09 5.28
CA ILE A 131 18.80 -0.84 6.07
C ILE A 131 19.87 -0.95 7.15
N HIS A 132 21.06 -0.45 6.86
CA HIS A 132 22.20 -0.49 7.78
C HIS A 132 22.14 0.61 8.84
N GLN A 133 21.63 1.80 8.52
CA GLN A 133 21.59 2.97 9.41
C GLN A 133 20.25 3.06 10.14
N LYS A 134 19.97 2.15 11.08
CA LYS A 134 18.67 2.02 11.75
C LYS A 134 18.18 3.30 12.43
N GLN A 135 19.08 4.08 13.07
CA GLN A 135 18.70 5.34 13.71
C GLN A 135 18.30 6.43 12.70
N LEU A 136 18.97 6.48 11.55
CA LEU A 136 18.59 7.37 10.46
C LEU A 136 17.24 6.95 9.86
N TYR A 137 17.07 5.66 9.62
CA TYR A 137 15.83 5.12 9.10
C TYR A 137 14.63 5.39 10.02
N SER A 138 14.80 5.29 11.34
CA SER A 138 13.75 5.67 12.29
C SER A 138 13.33 7.15 12.17
N LYS A 139 14.28 8.07 11.90
CA LYS A 139 13.96 9.47 11.63
C LYS A 139 13.23 9.65 10.30
N ILE A 140 13.62 8.89 9.28
CA ILE A 140 12.97 8.90 7.97
C ILE A 140 11.55 8.33 8.07
N LEU A 141 11.30 7.29 8.86
CA LEU A 141 9.95 6.77 9.13
C LEU A 141 9.03 7.84 9.73
N ALA A 142 9.48 8.52 10.80
CA ALA A 142 8.71 9.60 11.40
C ALA A 142 8.47 10.77 10.43
N PHE A 143 9.44 11.06 9.58
CA PHE A 143 9.31 12.05 8.51
C PHE A 143 8.28 11.62 7.46
N SER A 144 8.31 10.36 7.03
CA SER A 144 7.37 9.79 6.06
C SER A 144 5.93 9.80 6.58
N GLU A 145 5.72 9.44 7.86
CA GLU A 145 4.43 9.55 8.52
C GLU A 145 3.92 10.99 8.50
N MET A 146 4.75 11.96 8.87
CA MET A 146 4.39 13.38 8.82
C MET A 146 4.03 13.81 7.39
N MET A 147 4.76 13.34 6.38
CA MET A 147 4.52 13.66 4.97
C MET A 147 3.18 13.10 4.48
N LEU A 148 2.78 11.92 4.90
CA LEU A 148 1.53 11.30 4.46
C LEU A 148 0.30 11.73 5.31
N ALA A 149 0.50 12.18 6.55
CA ALA A 149 -0.58 12.62 7.43
C ALA A 149 -1.13 14.01 7.10
N LYS A 150 -0.41 14.83 6.34
CA LYS A 150 -0.80 16.22 6.04
C LYS A 150 -1.45 16.31 4.66
N GLU A 151 -2.65 16.87 4.60
CA GLU A 151 -3.37 17.12 3.35
C GLU A 151 -2.74 18.20 2.45
N ASN A 152 -1.99 19.15 3.03
CA ASN A 152 -1.40 20.27 2.31
C ASN A 152 0.09 20.41 2.62
N ILE A 153 0.89 19.47 2.13
CA ILE A 153 2.34 19.57 2.20
C ILE A 153 2.85 20.48 1.09
N LEU A 154 3.78 21.35 1.46
CA LEU A 154 4.48 22.17 0.48
C LEU A 154 5.24 21.26 -0.50
N ASP A 155 4.85 21.29 -1.77
CA ASP A 155 5.61 20.66 -2.84
C ASP A 155 6.75 21.58 -3.28
N ILE A 156 7.96 21.27 -2.79
CA ILE A 156 9.17 22.02 -3.16
C ILE A 156 9.70 21.68 -4.55
N THR A 157 9.09 20.69 -5.22
CA THR A 157 9.50 20.22 -6.55
C THR A 157 8.68 20.81 -7.71
N ASP A 158 7.66 21.65 -7.42
CA ASP A 158 6.75 22.25 -8.41
C ASP A 158 6.07 21.20 -9.31
N GLY A 159 5.46 20.18 -8.70
CA GLY A 159 4.73 19.12 -9.39
C GLY A 159 5.63 18.14 -10.14
N ALA A 160 6.89 17.99 -9.74
CA ALA A 160 7.79 17.06 -10.39
C ALA A 160 7.37 15.61 -10.19
N THR A 161 7.42 14.83 -11.27
CA THR A 161 7.21 13.38 -11.29
C THR A 161 8.45 12.63 -11.75
N HIS A 162 9.51 13.34 -12.14
CA HIS A 162 10.77 12.76 -12.61
C HIS A 162 11.95 13.53 -12.03
N TYR A 163 13.04 12.83 -11.81
CA TYR A 163 14.32 13.43 -11.48
C TYR A 163 15.49 12.55 -11.92
N HIS A 164 16.66 13.11 -11.95
CA HIS A 164 17.92 12.40 -12.15
C HIS A 164 19.02 13.10 -11.36
N ALA A 165 20.11 12.37 -11.09
CA ALA A 165 21.28 12.96 -10.49
C ALA A 165 21.93 13.98 -11.43
N ASP A 166 22.50 15.06 -10.90
CA ASP A 166 23.06 16.19 -11.65
C ASP A 166 24.20 15.81 -12.62
N TYR A 167 24.90 14.71 -12.32
CA TYR A 167 26.01 14.17 -13.15
C TYR A 167 25.58 13.28 -14.31
N VAL A 168 24.26 13.03 -14.50
CA VAL A 168 23.70 12.27 -15.63
C VAL A 168 22.69 13.12 -16.41
N LEU A 169 22.53 12.85 -17.70
CA LEU A 169 21.53 13.50 -18.55
C LEU A 169 20.76 12.44 -19.35
N PRO A 170 19.67 11.90 -18.81
CA PRO A 170 18.86 10.93 -19.51
C PRO A 170 18.14 11.56 -20.70
N SER A 171 17.91 10.78 -21.76
CA SER A 171 17.29 11.26 -23.00
C SER A 171 15.90 11.89 -22.78
N TRP A 172 15.14 11.35 -21.82
CA TRP A 172 13.80 11.84 -21.49
C TRP A 172 13.82 13.25 -20.87
N ALA A 173 14.89 13.71 -20.24
CA ALA A 173 14.97 15.03 -19.60
C ALA A 173 14.68 16.17 -20.59
N ARG A 174 15.06 16.00 -21.85
CA ARG A 174 14.81 17.00 -22.92
C ARG A 174 13.33 17.12 -23.32
N THR A 175 12.51 16.15 -22.97
CA THR A 175 11.07 16.11 -23.31
C THR A 175 10.19 16.64 -22.19
N LYS A 176 10.76 17.02 -21.06
CA LYS A 176 10.06 17.45 -19.86
C LYS A 176 10.44 18.87 -19.47
N LYS A 177 9.60 19.53 -18.68
CA LYS A 177 9.90 20.83 -18.12
C LYS A 177 10.73 20.65 -16.85
N LYS A 178 11.94 21.18 -16.83
CA LYS A 178 12.74 21.31 -15.60
C LYS A 178 12.01 22.23 -14.63
N THR A 179 11.91 21.82 -13.37
CA THR A 179 11.23 22.57 -12.31
C THR A 179 12.22 23.18 -11.32
N THR A 180 13.08 22.36 -10.71
CA THR A 180 14.00 22.82 -9.68
C THR A 180 15.25 21.91 -9.61
N GLU A 181 16.22 22.32 -8.80
CA GLU A 181 17.38 21.54 -8.40
C GLU A 181 17.45 21.53 -6.87
N ILE A 182 17.58 20.36 -6.26
CA ILE A 182 17.64 20.19 -4.81
C ILE A 182 18.66 19.09 -4.50
N GLY A 183 19.70 19.43 -3.74
CA GLY A 183 20.82 18.53 -3.51
C GLY A 183 21.49 18.14 -4.83
N ASP A 184 21.72 16.85 -5.01
CA ASP A 184 22.33 16.29 -6.21
C ASP A 184 21.31 15.89 -7.29
N HIS A 185 20.06 16.37 -7.18
CA HIS A 185 18.98 16.01 -8.08
C HIS A 185 18.41 17.19 -8.86
N ILE A 186 18.10 16.95 -10.15
CA ILE A 186 17.40 17.87 -11.04
C ILE A 186 16.01 17.29 -11.29
N PHE A 187 14.97 18.11 -11.03
CA PHE A 187 13.57 17.71 -11.03
C PHE A 187 12.85 18.18 -12.28
N TYR A 188 11.87 17.36 -12.74
CA TYR A 188 11.13 17.61 -13.97
C TYR A 188 9.67 17.18 -13.81
N ARG A 189 8.78 17.92 -14.51
CA ARG A 189 7.38 17.53 -14.70
C ARG A 189 7.04 17.42 -16.18
N TRP A 190 5.90 16.82 -16.47
CA TRP A 190 5.37 16.85 -17.82
C TRP A 190 5.13 18.28 -18.26
N GLN A 191 5.38 18.56 -19.53
CA GLN A 191 4.96 19.82 -20.13
C GLN A 191 3.43 19.80 -20.16
N MET A 192 2.80 20.82 -19.58
CA MET A 192 1.37 21.02 -19.81
C MET A 192 1.18 21.26 -21.30
N GLN A 193 0.35 20.43 -21.93
CA GLN A 193 -0.08 20.75 -23.29
C GLN A 193 -0.79 22.10 -23.19
N SER A 194 -0.25 23.13 -23.88
CA SER A 194 -1.00 24.36 -24.02
C SER A 194 -2.35 23.99 -24.64
N GLN A 195 -3.45 24.29 -23.96
CA GLN A 195 -4.74 24.31 -24.62
C GLN A 195 -4.57 25.24 -25.84
N LYS A 196 -4.43 24.64 -27.01
CA LYS A 196 -4.62 25.37 -28.25
C LYS A 196 -6.08 25.72 -28.23
N ASP A 197 -6.36 27.02 -28.10
CA ASP A 197 -7.68 27.60 -28.20
C ASP A 197 -8.35 27.02 -29.46
N PHE A 198 -9.50 26.37 -29.24
CA PHE A 198 -10.43 25.98 -30.30
C PHE A 198 -11.40 27.13 -30.51
#